data_b1d166e7daa05e35ae889a08702a7794
#
_entry.id   b1d166e7daa05e35ae889a08702a7794
#
_cell.length_a   1.000
_cell.length_b   1.000
_cell.length_c   1.000
_cell.angle_alpha   90.00
_cell.angle_beta   90.00
_cell.angle_gamma   90.00
#
_symmetry.space_group_name_H-M   'P 1'
#
loop_
_entity.id
_entity.type
_entity.pdbx_description
1 polymer ?
#
loop_
_entity_poly.entity_id
_entity_poly.type
_entity_poly.pdbx_seq_one_letter_code
_entity_poly.pdbx_strand_id
1 'polypeptide(L)'
;MQKQLIDHERVRHTPPQFSWVDHRLVRGNYLLRASAPAWALYLVLVTVGDEHGLSYYAPRTLARLLSLSEDGVAEARRQLIAAGVLAYAEPLYQVLGLATTPTPTRTAAPAPTSPAARPLAQEVTS
;
A
#
# COMPACT_ATOMS: atom_id res chain seq x y z
N MET A 1 16.27 -25.87 0.41
CA MET A 1 15.02 -26.37 0.97
C MET A 1 13.95 -26.33 -0.10
N GLN A 2 13.27 -27.41 -0.25
CA GLN A 2 12.23 -27.49 -1.25
C GLN A 2 10.90 -27.11 -0.64
N LYS A 3 10.17 -26.25 -1.31
CA LYS A 3 8.89 -25.81 -0.81
C LYS A 3 7.81 -26.76 -1.24
N GLN A 4 7.00 -27.17 -0.30
CA GLN A 4 5.85 -28.04 -0.58
C GLN A 4 4.62 -27.42 0.01
N LEU A 5 3.49 -27.61 -0.65
CA LEU A 5 2.23 -27.11 -0.14
C LEU A 5 1.89 -27.81 1.16
N ILE A 6 1.44 -27.04 2.14
CA ILE A 6 1.00 -27.58 3.42
C ILE A 6 -0.47 -27.97 3.33
N ASP A 7 -1.28 -27.14 2.68
CA ASP A 7 -2.71 -27.41 2.54
C ASP A 7 -3.01 -27.35 1.04
N HIS A 8 -3.19 -28.52 0.43
CA HIS A 8 -3.37 -28.61 -1.01
C HIS A 8 -4.73 -28.11 -1.48
N GLU A 9 -5.70 -28.03 -0.56
CA GLU A 9 -7.07 -27.62 -0.95
C GLU A 9 -7.28 -26.14 -0.84
N ARG A 10 -6.37 -25.44 -0.17
CA ARG A 10 -6.56 -24.00 0.06
C ARG A 10 -5.46 -23.14 -0.56
N VAL A 11 -5.01 -23.54 -1.73
CA VAL A 11 -4.02 -22.74 -2.47
C VAL A 11 -4.71 -21.45 -2.93
N ARG A 12 -4.03 -20.33 -2.75
CA ARG A 12 -4.58 -19.03 -3.12
C ARG A 12 -4.73 -18.91 -4.64
N HIS A 13 -5.83 -18.36 -5.04
CA HIS A 13 -6.07 -17.99 -6.43
C HIS A 13 -6.49 -16.53 -6.46
N THR A 14 -6.18 -15.80 -7.50
CA THR A 14 -6.53 -14.40 -7.61
C THR A 14 -8.05 -14.27 -7.66
N PRO A 15 -8.66 -13.56 -6.69
CA PRO A 15 -10.11 -13.39 -6.70
C PRO A 15 -10.50 -12.32 -7.72
N PRO A 16 -11.80 -12.17 -8.00
CA PRO A 16 -12.26 -11.15 -8.95
C PRO A 16 -11.88 -9.74 -8.53
N GLN A 17 -11.86 -9.47 -7.23
CA GLN A 17 -11.47 -8.16 -6.72
C GLN A 17 -10.27 -8.33 -5.81
N PHE A 18 -9.26 -7.55 -6.04
CA PHE A 18 -8.06 -7.61 -5.23
C PHE A 18 -7.33 -6.28 -5.32
N SER A 19 -6.43 -6.06 -4.36
CA SER A 19 -5.53 -4.92 -4.36
C SER A 19 -4.12 -5.44 -4.40
N TRP A 20 -3.20 -4.60 -4.83
CA TRP A 20 -1.81 -5.02 -4.94
C TRP A 20 -0.95 -4.28 -3.93
N VAL A 21 0.16 -4.90 -3.58
CA VAL A 21 1.14 -4.34 -2.66
C VAL A 21 2.49 -4.42 -3.34
N ASP A 22 3.21 -3.31 -3.31
CA ASP A 22 4.53 -3.24 -3.94
C ASP A 22 5.53 -4.03 -3.10
N HIS A 23 6.26 -4.93 -3.72
CA HIS A 23 7.25 -5.74 -3.00
C HIS A 23 8.34 -4.91 -2.35
N ARG A 24 8.58 -3.68 -2.83
CA ARG A 24 9.59 -2.81 -2.24
C ARG A 24 9.25 -2.42 -0.80
N LEU A 25 7.98 -2.55 -0.40
CA LEU A 25 7.64 -2.32 1.01
C LEU A 25 8.49 -3.20 1.92
N VAL A 26 8.69 -4.45 1.54
CA VAL A 26 9.51 -5.37 2.32
C VAL A 26 10.96 -5.31 1.85
N ARG A 27 11.18 -5.44 0.55
CA ARG A 27 12.54 -5.57 0.01
C ARG A 27 13.30 -4.26 0.01
N GLY A 28 12.59 -3.12 0.05
CA GLY A 28 13.19 -1.80 0.14
C GLY A 28 13.24 -1.25 1.55
N ASN A 29 12.93 -2.09 2.54
CA ASN A 29 13.01 -1.72 3.96
C ASN A 29 12.02 -0.64 4.38
N TYR A 30 10.94 -0.44 3.63
CA TYR A 30 9.92 0.52 4.02
C TYR A 30 9.24 0.12 5.32
N LEU A 31 9.10 -1.19 5.56
CA LEU A 31 8.42 -1.65 6.77
C LEU A 31 9.09 -1.15 8.05
N LEU A 32 10.38 -0.87 7.99
CA LEU A 32 11.10 -0.38 9.15
C LEU A 32 10.79 1.07 9.48
N ARG A 33 10.08 1.77 8.60
CA ARG A 33 9.79 3.19 8.77
C ARG A 33 8.55 3.47 9.60
N ALA A 34 7.79 2.44 9.95
CA ALA A 34 6.54 2.62 10.68
C ALA A 34 6.26 1.39 11.52
N SER A 35 5.35 1.55 12.49
CA SER A 35 4.99 0.46 13.39
C SER A 35 4.00 -0.50 12.76
N ALA A 36 3.80 -1.64 13.40
CA ALA A 36 2.82 -2.62 12.92
C ALA A 36 1.41 -2.04 12.83
N PRO A 37 0.91 -1.27 13.83
CA PRO A 37 -0.40 -0.65 13.68
C PRO A 37 -0.48 0.28 12.47
N ALA A 38 0.61 0.97 12.14
CA ALA A 38 0.62 1.84 10.96
C ALA A 38 0.45 1.00 9.70
N TRP A 39 1.15 -0.13 9.61
CA TRP A 39 1.02 -0.98 8.43
C TRP A 39 -0.34 -1.67 8.37
N ALA A 40 -1.00 -1.90 9.51
CA ALA A 40 -2.37 -2.38 9.51
C ALA A 40 -3.30 -1.33 8.89
N LEU A 41 -3.10 -0.05 9.22
CA LEU A 41 -3.85 1.04 8.60
C LEU A 41 -3.58 1.07 7.08
N TYR A 42 -2.33 0.93 6.70
CA TYR A 42 -1.96 0.91 5.30
C TYR A 42 -2.70 -0.21 4.56
N LEU A 43 -2.79 -1.38 5.15
CA LEU A 43 -3.50 -2.51 4.54
C LEU A 43 -4.96 -2.18 4.26
N VAL A 44 -5.64 -1.55 5.24
CA VAL A 44 -7.03 -1.14 5.03
C VAL A 44 -7.13 -0.15 3.88
N LEU A 45 -6.27 0.86 3.88
CA LEU A 45 -6.34 1.92 2.87
C LEU A 45 -6.02 1.41 1.46
N VAL A 46 -5.10 0.47 1.35
CA VAL A 46 -4.79 -0.16 0.06
C VAL A 46 -6.01 -0.94 -0.43
N THR A 47 -6.68 -1.62 0.50
CA THR A 47 -7.80 -2.49 0.14
C THR A 47 -9.02 -1.70 -0.32
N VAL A 48 -9.29 -0.56 0.32
CA VAL A 48 -10.51 0.22 0.02
C VAL A 48 -10.27 1.34 -0.98
N GLY A 49 -9.03 1.61 -1.33
CA GLY A 49 -8.72 2.70 -2.25
C GLY A 49 -9.23 2.42 -3.66
N ASP A 50 -9.55 3.49 -4.36
CA ASP A 50 -9.95 3.37 -5.76
C ASP A 50 -8.69 3.22 -6.64
N GLU A 51 -8.87 3.32 -7.95
CA GLU A 51 -7.75 3.11 -8.87
C GLU A 51 -6.64 4.15 -8.73
N HIS A 52 -6.92 5.26 -8.05
CA HIS A 52 -5.92 6.28 -7.77
C HIS A 52 -5.40 6.22 -6.35
N GLY A 53 -5.81 5.21 -5.58
CA GLY A 53 -5.40 5.09 -4.18
C GLY A 53 -6.19 5.96 -3.24
N LEU A 54 -7.32 6.51 -3.68
CA LEU A 54 -8.08 7.48 -2.88
C LEU A 54 -9.19 6.80 -2.10
N SER A 55 -9.39 7.24 -0.87
CA SER A 55 -10.50 6.77 -0.04
C SER A 55 -10.85 7.81 1.01
N TYR A 56 -12.09 7.73 1.52
CA TYR A 56 -12.56 8.57 2.60
C TYR A 56 -12.88 7.68 3.79
N TYR A 57 -12.35 8.03 4.96
CA TYR A 57 -12.66 7.27 6.18
C TYR A 57 -12.63 8.17 7.39
N ALA A 58 -13.65 8.01 8.24
CA ALA A 58 -13.68 8.72 9.50
C ALA A 58 -12.73 8.03 10.48
N PRO A 59 -12.06 8.79 11.36
CA PRO A 59 -11.16 8.19 12.35
C PRO A 59 -11.84 7.13 13.20
N ARG A 60 -13.11 7.34 13.56
CA ARG A 60 -13.83 6.36 14.39
C ARG A 60 -14.00 5.03 13.68
N THR A 61 -14.27 5.06 12.38
CA THR A 61 -14.43 3.84 11.60
C THR A 61 -13.13 3.07 11.54
N LEU A 62 -12.03 3.77 11.28
CA LEU A 62 -10.72 3.14 11.22
C LEU A 62 -10.32 2.58 12.58
N ALA A 63 -10.61 3.32 13.66
CA ALA A 63 -10.30 2.86 15.00
C ALA A 63 -11.00 1.54 15.28
N ARG A 64 -12.26 1.44 14.87
CA ARG A 64 -13.01 0.22 15.09
C ARG A 64 -12.48 -0.94 14.26
N LEU A 65 -12.18 -0.69 12.99
CA LEU A 65 -11.65 -1.74 12.12
C LEU A 65 -10.31 -2.27 12.60
N LEU A 66 -9.49 -1.40 13.16
CA LEU A 66 -8.12 -1.74 13.51
C LEU A 66 -7.95 -2.08 14.98
N SER A 67 -9.02 -1.96 15.78
CA SER A 67 -8.95 -2.15 17.23
C SER A 67 -7.92 -1.21 17.86
N LEU A 68 -7.95 0.04 17.40
CA LEU A 68 -7.09 1.10 17.92
C LEU A 68 -7.97 2.20 18.49
N SER A 69 -7.38 3.07 19.31
CA SER A 69 -8.02 4.32 19.68
C SER A 69 -7.93 5.27 18.50
N GLU A 70 -8.72 6.35 18.53
CA GLU A 70 -8.61 7.36 17.48
C GLU A 70 -7.23 8.02 17.51
N ASP A 71 -6.63 8.18 18.70
CA ASP A 71 -5.27 8.67 18.80
C ASP A 71 -4.30 7.68 18.16
N GLY A 72 -4.55 6.40 18.32
CA GLY A 72 -3.72 5.38 17.68
C GLY A 72 -3.81 5.44 16.17
N VAL A 73 -5.00 5.71 15.62
CA VAL A 73 -5.17 5.90 14.19
C VAL A 73 -4.40 7.12 13.72
N ALA A 74 -4.48 8.23 14.49
CA ALA A 74 -3.77 9.45 14.12
C ALA A 74 -2.25 9.24 14.14
N GLU A 75 -1.75 8.48 15.12
CA GLU A 75 -0.33 8.19 15.17
C GLU A 75 0.10 7.29 14.01
N ALA A 76 -0.71 6.27 13.70
CA ALA A 76 -0.43 5.38 12.58
C ALA A 76 -0.37 6.18 11.27
N ARG A 77 -1.32 7.11 11.09
CA ARG A 77 -1.36 7.96 9.92
C ARG A 77 -0.10 8.81 9.81
N ARG A 78 0.31 9.43 10.94
CA ARG A 78 1.52 10.26 10.93
C ARG A 78 2.74 9.46 10.51
N GLN A 79 2.85 8.22 10.99
CA GLN A 79 3.98 7.37 10.65
C GLN A 79 4.00 7.03 9.16
N LEU A 80 2.84 6.74 8.59
CA LEU A 80 2.78 6.42 7.16
C LEU A 80 3.11 7.62 6.29
N ILE A 81 2.66 8.81 6.71
CA ILE A 81 3.01 10.03 5.99
C ILE A 81 4.51 10.26 6.06
N ALA A 82 5.09 10.10 7.24
CA ALA A 82 6.53 10.27 7.40
C ALA A 82 7.31 9.22 6.62
N ALA A 83 6.75 8.03 6.46
CA ALA A 83 7.39 6.98 5.67
C ALA A 83 7.31 7.24 4.17
N GLY A 84 6.51 8.20 3.74
CA GLY A 84 6.41 8.54 2.33
C GLY A 84 5.43 7.67 1.54
N VAL A 85 4.52 6.98 2.21
CA VAL A 85 3.61 6.05 1.54
C VAL A 85 2.15 6.49 1.58
N LEU A 86 1.86 7.60 2.25
CA LEU A 86 0.50 8.06 2.43
C LEU A 86 0.44 9.58 2.38
N ALA A 87 -0.59 10.11 1.73
CA ALA A 87 -0.95 11.51 1.82
C ALA A 87 -2.34 11.61 2.44
N TYR A 88 -2.58 12.68 3.18
CA TYR A 88 -3.84 12.85 3.88
C TYR A 88 -4.25 14.33 3.84
N ALA A 89 -5.48 14.56 3.40
CA ALA A 89 -6.10 15.88 3.48
C ALA A 89 -7.52 15.61 3.93
N GLU A 90 -7.77 15.81 5.22
CA GLU A 90 -9.01 15.41 5.86
C GLU A 90 -10.23 15.73 5.02
N PRO A 91 -11.12 14.77 4.79
CA PRO A 91 -11.07 13.36 5.25
C PRO A 91 -10.51 12.40 4.21
N LEU A 92 -9.77 12.88 3.24
CA LEU A 92 -9.32 12.10 2.09
C LEU A 92 -7.94 11.52 2.33
N TYR A 93 -7.81 10.23 2.07
CA TYR A 93 -6.53 9.53 2.10
C TYR A 93 -6.10 9.18 0.69
N GLN A 94 -4.81 9.21 0.45
CA GLN A 94 -4.26 8.72 -0.81
C GLN A 94 -3.06 7.84 -0.53
N VAL A 95 -3.13 6.58 -0.96
CA VAL A 95 -1.98 5.68 -0.91
C VAL A 95 -1.07 6.06 -2.07
N LEU A 96 0.19 6.31 -1.77
CA LEU A 96 1.13 6.83 -2.75
C LEU A 96 1.95 5.71 -3.38
N GLY A 97 2.35 5.92 -4.61
CA GLY A 97 3.37 5.07 -5.20
C GLY A 97 4.67 5.27 -4.46
N LEU A 98 5.48 4.23 -4.35
CA LEU A 98 6.75 4.35 -3.65
C LEU A 98 7.71 5.19 -4.48
N ALA A 99 8.45 6.05 -3.79
CA ALA A 99 9.39 6.92 -4.46
C ALA A 99 10.45 6.06 -5.10
N THR A 100 10.76 6.36 -6.33
CA THR A 100 11.87 5.71 -6.94
C THR A 100 13.08 6.41 -6.44
N THR A 101 14.17 5.76 -6.53
CA THR A 101 15.39 6.36 -6.28
C THR A 101 15.47 7.49 -7.15
N PRO A 102 15.89 8.51 -6.70
CA PRO A 102 15.96 9.71 -7.45
C PRO A 102 16.82 9.54 -8.57
N THR A 103 16.39 9.10 -9.49
CA THR A 103 17.03 9.19 -10.59
C THR A 103 16.64 10.37 -11.08
N PRO A 104 17.31 11.12 -11.20
CA PRO A 104 17.00 12.39 -11.55
C PRO A 104 16.26 12.34 -12.76
N THR A 105 16.18 12.26 -13.44
CA THR A 105 15.62 12.33 -14.46
C THR A 105 14.64 11.88 -14.76
N ARG A 106 14.24 11.67 -15.02
CA ARG A 106 13.36 11.29 -15.42
C ARG A 106 12.45 11.84 -15.54
N THR A 107 12.09 12.05 -16.01
CA THR A 107 11.32 12.59 -16.12
C THR A 107 10.38 12.22 -16.53
N ALA A 108 10.02 12.01 -16.69
CA ALA A 108 9.14 11.74 -16.89
C ALA A 108 8.48 11.17 -17.33
N ALA A 109 8.33 10.65 -17.46
CA ALA A 109 7.73 10.08 -17.76
C ALA A 109 6.86 9.74 -17.72
N PRO A 110 6.37 9.45 -17.93
CA PRO A 110 5.48 9.06 -17.67
C PRO A 110 4.93 8.28 -17.56
N ALA A 111 4.92 7.80 -17.50
CA ALA A 111 4.49 7.08 -17.32
C ALA A 111 3.91 6.36 -17.37
N PRO A 112 3.83 5.88 -17.37
CA PRO A 112 3.33 5.09 -17.26
C PRO A 112 2.69 4.36 -17.16
N THR A 113 2.67 3.97 -17.03
CA THR A 113 2.15 3.35 -16.89
C THR A 113 1.56 2.60 -16.69
N SER A 114 1.50 2.30 -16.53
CA SER A 114 0.95 1.62 -16.36
C SER A 114 0.46 1.00 -16.33
N PRO A 115 0.28 0.54 -16.26
CA PRO A 115 -0.19 -0.11 -16.29
C PRO A 115 -0.64 -0.59 -16.33
N ALA A 116 -0.63 -0.88 -16.24
CA ALA A 116 -0.95 -1.31 -16.38
C ALA A 116 -0.96 -1.73 -16.65
N ALA A 117 -0.83 -1.95 -16.48
CA ALA A 117 -0.67 -2.26 -16.79
C ALA A 117 -0.35 -2.67 -17.00
N ARG A 118 0.00 -3.11 -16.85
CA ARG A 118 0.51 -3.43 -17.03
C ARG A 118 0.69 -3.91 -16.87
N PRO A 119 0.78 -4.18 -16.68
CA PRO A 119 1.31 -4.58 -16.58
C PRO A 119 1.84 -4.79 -16.34
N LEU A 120 2.23 -5.25 -15.95
CA LEU A 120 2.91 -5.28 -15.81
C LEU A 120 3.33 -5.24 -16.01
N ALA A 121 3.35 -5.40 -15.87
CA ALA A 121 3.97 -5.24 -16.15
C ALA A 121 4.57 -5.01 -16.42
N GLN A 122 4.85 -5.29 -16.34
CA GLN A 122 5.55 -4.93 -16.69
C GLN A 122 6.10 -4.62 -16.65
N GLU A 123 6.30 -4.84 -16.44
CA GLU A 123 6.96 -4.41 -16.44
C GLU A 123 7.38 -4.16 -16.20
N VAL A 124 7.49 -4.51 -15.97
CA VAL A 124 8.05 -4.18 -15.83
C VAL A 124 8.57 -3.88 -15.65
N THR A 125 8.72 -4.03 -15.49
CA THR A 125 9.33 -3.61 -15.50
C THR A 125 9.62 -3.31 -15.35
N SER A 126 9.72 -3.37 -15.09
CA SER A 126 10.11 -2.95 -15.09
C SER A 126 10.35 -2.91 -15.10
#